data_497d5dc4692fb53cc8e31416f7cf4340
#
_entry.id   497d5dc4692fb53cc8e31416f7cf4340
#
_cell.length_a   1.000
_cell.length_b   1.000
_cell.length_c   1.000
_cell.angle_alpha   90.00
_cell.angle_beta   90.00
_cell.angle_gamma   90.00
#
_symmetry.space_group_name_H-M   'P 1'
#
loop_
_entity.id
_entity.type
_entity.pdbx_description
1 polymer ?
#
loop_
_entity_poly.entity_id
_entity_poly.type
_entity_poly.pdbx_seq_one_letter_code
_entity_poly.pdbx_strand_id
1 'polypeptide(L)'
;IVIEIVVTHKPSPETLQFYEDNKIACLQIKVSDFSECGKIREKVLHPNTVNKCPNPICEKCGGVKNRAKLIVVTTPCWKCSNAMKIAMIVSNDGNYRHSPKDFTIHEIRRAQMLGVNIKNRNSPMVKRIYWAHVCDECNAFVEEFQMYDYSKLPHNEEIDLSYRCFKCMQMKY
;
A
#
# COMPACT_ATOMS: atom_id res chain seq x y z
N ILE A 1 3.16 11.69 -15.49
CA ILE A 1 1.74 11.57 -15.89
C ILE A 1 1.49 12.59 -17.00
N VAL A 2 0.87 12.14 -18.06
CA VAL A 2 0.37 13.00 -19.15
C VAL A 2 -1.15 13.02 -19.07
N ILE A 3 -1.74 14.18 -19.26
CA ILE A 3 -3.19 14.35 -19.36
C ILE A 3 -3.49 14.76 -20.81
N GLU A 4 -4.13 13.87 -21.56
CA GLU A 4 -4.56 14.09 -22.92
C GLU A 4 -6.02 14.54 -22.94
N ILE A 5 -6.28 15.77 -23.39
CA ILE A 5 -7.63 16.26 -23.56
C ILE A 5 -8.09 15.95 -25.00
N VAL A 6 -9.01 15.01 -25.11
CA VAL A 6 -9.52 14.54 -26.39
C VAL A 6 -10.78 15.32 -26.76
N VAL A 7 -10.67 16.24 -27.71
CA VAL A 7 -11.82 17.00 -28.23
C VAL A 7 -12.35 16.35 -29.52
N THR A 8 -11.49 16.22 -30.53
CA THR A 8 -11.86 15.67 -31.84
C THR A 8 -11.09 14.42 -32.21
N HIS A 9 -9.82 14.33 -31.84
CA HIS A 9 -8.94 13.24 -32.22
C HIS A 9 -8.33 12.60 -30.98
N LYS A 10 -8.26 11.27 -30.98
CA LYS A 10 -7.51 10.52 -29.96
C LYS A 10 -6.01 10.60 -30.26
N PRO A 11 -5.14 10.42 -29.23
CA PRO A 11 -3.71 10.22 -29.46
C PRO A 11 -3.46 9.11 -30.48
N SER A 12 -2.44 9.29 -31.33
CA SER A 12 -2.09 8.26 -32.31
C SER A 12 -1.60 6.98 -31.61
N PRO A 13 -1.67 5.82 -32.28
CA PRO A 13 -1.11 4.58 -31.74
C PRO A 13 0.36 4.72 -31.36
N GLU A 14 1.15 5.45 -32.17
CA GLU A 14 2.58 5.69 -31.94
C GLU A 14 2.79 6.52 -30.65
N THR A 15 1.95 7.53 -30.43
CA THR A 15 1.99 8.34 -29.21
C THR A 15 1.66 7.50 -27.97
N LEU A 16 0.66 6.63 -28.04
CA LEU A 16 0.30 5.73 -26.95
C LEU A 16 1.42 4.71 -26.69
N GLN A 17 2.01 4.15 -27.76
CA GLN A 17 3.15 3.25 -27.65
C GLN A 17 4.36 3.94 -27.00
N PHE A 18 4.66 5.19 -27.40
CA PHE A 18 5.71 5.99 -26.78
C PHE A 18 5.48 6.16 -25.26
N TYR A 19 4.24 6.42 -24.84
CA TYR A 19 3.92 6.51 -23.41
C TYR A 19 4.13 5.18 -22.68
N GLU A 20 3.75 4.08 -23.30
CA GLU A 20 3.93 2.73 -22.77
C GLU A 20 5.41 2.37 -22.62
N ASP A 21 6.21 2.55 -23.69
CA ASP A 21 7.64 2.23 -23.70
C ASP A 21 8.43 3.07 -22.68
N ASN A 22 8.03 4.32 -22.48
CA ASN A 22 8.64 5.22 -21.52
C ASN A 22 7.97 5.19 -20.13
N LYS A 23 7.03 4.27 -19.91
CA LYS A 23 6.29 4.10 -18.63
C LYS A 23 5.61 5.38 -18.15
N ILE A 24 5.07 6.14 -19.09
CA ILE A 24 4.32 7.38 -18.82
C ILE A 24 2.86 7.04 -18.66
N ALA A 25 2.29 7.33 -17.49
CA ALA A 25 0.85 7.20 -17.27
C ALA A 25 0.12 8.27 -18.09
N CYS A 26 -0.83 7.86 -18.92
CA CYS A 26 -1.66 8.73 -19.73
C CYS A 26 -3.12 8.66 -19.25
N LEU A 27 -3.68 9.82 -18.91
CA LEU A 27 -5.10 9.98 -18.61
C LEU A 27 -5.75 10.64 -19.83
N GLN A 28 -6.76 9.99 -20.42
CA GLN A 28 -7.52 10.57 -21.52
C GLN A 28 -8.85 11.12 -20.99
N ILE A 29 -9.09 12.37 -21.26
CA ILE A 29 -10.30 13.09 -20.88
C ILE A 29 -11.02 13.53 -22.15
N LYS A 30 -12.21 13.00 -22.40
CA LYS A 30 -13.04 13.43 -23.52
C LYS A 30 -13.81 14.69 -23.14
N VAL A 31 -13.71 15.70 -24.00
CA VAL A 31 -14.48 16.96 -23.92
C VAL A 31 -15.29 17.07 -25.20
N SER A 32 -16.62 17.01 -25.08
CA SER A 32 -17.51 16.99 -26.25
C SER A 32 -17.92 18.39 -26.71
N ASP A 33 -17.94 19.34 -25.79
CA ASP A 33 -18.29 20.73 -26.08
C ASP A 33 -17.62 21.71 -25.11
N PHE A 34 -17.71 22.99 -25.41
CA PHE A 34 -17.07 24.04 -24.63
C PHE A 34 -17.61 24.16 -23.19
N SER A 35 -18.87 23.78 -22.95
CA SER A 35 -19.48 23.85 -21.62
C SER A 35 -18.85 22.86 -20.63
N GLU A 36 -18.25 21.79 -21.15
CA GLU A 36 -17.55 20.79 -20.34
C GLU A 36 -16.14 21.25 -19.90
N CYS A 37 -15.59 22.30 -20.48
CA CYS A 37 -14.27 22.80 -20.09
C CYS A 37 -14.19 23.20 -18.62
N GLY A 38 -15.28 23.76 -18.05
CA GLY A 38 -15.39 24.05 -16.62
C GLY A 38 -15.35 22.83 -15.72
N LYS A 39 -15.62 21.64 -16.25
CA LYS A 39 -15.68 20.37 -15.52
C LYS A 39 -14.40 19.53 -15.67
N ILE A 40 -13.35 20.05 -16.30
CA ILE A 40 -12.09 19.30 -16.53
C ILE A 40 -11.52 18.77 -15.21
N ARG A 41 -11.55 19.58 -14.14
CA ARG A 41 -11.05 19.17 -12.84
C ARG A 41 -11.77 17.93 -12.30
N GLU A 42 -13.08 17.86 -12.45
CA GLU A 42 -13.88 16.71 -12.05
C GLU A 42 -13.59 15.51 -12.95
N LYS A 43 -13.46 15.73 -14.25
CA LYS A 43 -13.12 14.68 -15.22
C LYS A 43 -11.69 14.13 -15.03
N VAL A 44 -10.75 14.88 -14.46
CA VAL A 44 -9.43 14.36 -14.08
C VAL A 44 -9.53 13.30 -12.99
N LEU A 45 -10.49 13.45 -12.09
CA LEU A 45 -10.74 12.46 -11.03
C LEU A 45 -11.43 11.21 -11.56
N HIS A 46 -12.19 11.35 -12.66
CA HIS A 46 -12.95 10.27 -13.31
C HIS A 46 -12.67 10.24 -14.83
N PRO A 47 -11.43 9.91 -15.23
CA PRO A 47 -11.04 9.94 -16.65
C PRO A 47 -11.74 8.85 -17.46
N ASN A 48 -12.01 9.14 -18.74
CA ASN A 48 -12.65 8.18 -19.65
C ASN A 48 -11.78 6.95 -19.91
N THR A 49 -10.47 7.15 -19.99
CA THR A 49 -9.50 6.08 -20.18
C THR A 49 -8.26 6.36 -19.34
N VAL A 50 -7.80 5.34 -18.62
CA VAL A 50 -6.54 5.34 -17.90
C VAL A 50 -5.69 4.24 -18.52
N ASN A 51 -4.65 4.61 -19.25
CA ASN A 51 -3.61 3.65 -19.57
C ASN A 51 -2.86 3.37 -18.29
N LYS A 52 -2.94 2.13 -17.83
CA LYS A 52 -2.33 1.72 -16.56
C LYS A 52 -0.84 2.05 -16.61
N CYS A 53 -0.42 2.90 -15.68
CA CYS A 53 0.99 3.01 -15.40
C CYS A 53 1.48 1.61 -15.02
N PRO A 54 2.45 1.02 -15.72
CA PRO A 54 3.04 -0.22 -15.27
C PRO A 54 3.54 -0.01 -13.85
N ASN A 55 3.35 -0.99 -12.98
CA ASN A 55 3.82 -0.87 -11.61
C ASN A 55 5.29 -0.44 -11.60
N PRO A 56 5.67 0.60 -10.86
CA PRO A 56 7.03 1.12 -10.91
C PRO A 56 8.04 0.04 -10.52
N ILE A 57 9.18 0.04 -11.20
CA ILE A 57 10.28 -0.89 -10.91
C ILE A 57 11.04 -0.40 -9.67
N CYS A 58 11.48 -1.31 -8.85
CA CYS A 58 12.33 -1.00 -7.71
C CYS A 58 13.77 -0.77 -8.18
N GLU A 59 14.30 0.41 -7.93
CA GLU A 59 15.68 0.78 -8.29
C GLU A 59 16.74 -0.11 -7.62
N LYS A 60 16.43 -0.70 -6.44
CA LYS A 60 17.36 -1.53 -5.68
C LYS A 60 17.49 -2.96 -6.20
N CYS A 61 16.42 -3.56 -6.68
CA CYS A 61 16.41 -4.99 -7.04
C CYS A 61 15.79 -5.30 -8.39
N GLY A 62 15.37 -4.29 -9.16
CA GLY A 62 14.69 -4.48 -10.43
C GLY A 62 13.31 -5.15 -10.35
N GLY A 63 12.81 -5.43 -9.15
CA GLY A 63 11.50 -6.05 -8.95
C GLY A 63 10.36 -5.05 -9.15
N VAL A 64 9.20 -5.54 -9.57
CA VAL A 64 7.99 -4.72 -9.70
C VAL A 64 7.50 -4.31 -8.31
N LYS A 65 7.21 -3.02 -8.13
CA LYS A 65 6.55 -2.52 -6.91
C LYS A 65 5.04 -2.72 -7.04
N ASN A 66 4.41 -3.26 -6.02
CA ASN A 66 2.96 -3.43 -5.97
C ASN A 66 2.31 -2.31 -5.15
N ARG A 67 1.07 -1.96 -5.47
CA ARG A 67 0.26 -1.14 -4.57
C ARG A 67 0.09 -1.89 -3.26
N ALA A 68 0.14 -1.16 -2.17
CA ALA A 68 0.03 -1.71 -0.83
C ALA A 68 -1.10 -1.04 -0.06
N LYS A 69 -1.64 -1.75 0.92
CA LYS A 69 -2.63 -1.25 1.85
C LYS A 69 -2.17 -1.53 3.27
N LEU A 70 -2.38 -0.57 4.15
CA LEU A 70 -2.30 -0.79 5.59
C LEU A 70 -3.69 -1.22 6.05
N ILE A 71 -3.78 -2.41 6.59
CA ILE A 71 -5.03 -2.95 7.16
C ILE A 71 -4.88 -3.07 8.66
N VAL A 72 -5.97 -2.84 9.39
CA VAL A 72 -6.05 -3.02 10.84
C VAL A 72 -7.14 -4.03 11.15
N VAL A 73 -6.81 -5.01 11.97
CA VAL A 73 -7.75 -6.02 12.47
C VAL A 73 -7.79 -5.98 14.00
N THR A 74 -8.95 -6.27 14.56
CA THR A 74 -9.10 -6.48 16.02
C THR A 74 -9.11 -7.96 16.29
N THR A 75 -8.29 -8.41 17.24
CA THR A 75 -8.14 -9.82 17.62
C THR A 75 -7.96 -9.94 19.12
N PRO A 76 -8.35 -11.08 19.72
CA PRO A 76 -7.98 -11.33 21.10
C PRO A 76 -6.46 -11.53 21.23
N CYS A 77 -5.89 -10.99 22.30
CA CYS A 77 -4.50 -11.23 22.65
C CYS A 77 -4.29 -12.72 22.98
N TRP A 78 -3.26 -13.31 22.41
CA TRP A 78 -2.95 -14.73 22.62
C TRP A 78 -2.65 -15.11 24.09
N LYS A 79 -2.25 -14.12 24.93
CA LYS A 79 -1.86 -14.34 26.32
C LYS A 79 -2.99 -14.03 27.32
N CYS A 80 -3.69 -12.91 27.17
CA CYS A 80 -4.70 -12.46 28.15
C CYS A 80 -6.12 -12.40 27.59
N SER A 81 -6.32 -12.73 26.31
CA SER A 81 -7.59 -12.71 25.58
C SER A 81 -8.26 -11.35 25.46
N ASN A 82 -7.68 -10.28 25.98
CA ASN A 82 -8.20 -8.92 25.76
C ASN A 82 -8.08 -8.52 24.30
N ALA A 83 -9.03 -7.70 23.82
CA ALA A 83 -9.01 -7.21 22.45
C ALA A 83 -7.78 -6.33 22.21
N MET A 84 -7.09 -6.56 21.09
CA MET A 84 -5.97 -5.73 20.64
C MET A 84 -6.08 -5.47 19.15
N LYS A 85 -5.56 -4.33 18.71
CA LYS A 85 -5.46 -3.98 17.29
C LYS A 85 -4.10 -4.41 16.72
N ILE A 86 -4.13 -4.97 15.51
CA ILE A 86 -2.94 -5.42 14.78
C ILE A 86 -2.98 -4.78 13.40
N ALA A 87 -1.86 -4.22 12.96
CA ALA A 87 -1.70 -3.66 11.63
C ALA A 87 -0.85 -4.58 10.75
N MET A 88 -1.22 -4.67 9.48
CA MET A 88 -0.45 -5.37 8.46
C MET A 88 -0.40 -4.53 7.19
N ILE A 89 0.71 -4.59 6.45
CA ILE A 89 0.76 -4.07 5.10
C ILE A 89 0.63 -5.24 4.14
N VAL A 90 -0.38 -5.17 3.29
CA VAL A 90 -0.68 -6.20 2.29
C VAL A 90 -0.55 -5.63 0.89
N SER A 91 -0.13 -6.45 -0.07
CA SER A 91 -0.21 -6.10 -1.48
C SER A 91 -1.64 -6.22 -1.98
N ASN A 92 -2.02 -5.45 -3.00
CA ASN A 92 -3.39 -5.49 -3.55
C ASN A 92 -3.77 -6.86 -4.11
N ASP A 93 -2.78 -7.66 -4.54
CA ASP A 93 -2.98 -9.03 -5.01
C ASP A 93 -3.06 -10.05 -3.87
N GLY A 94 -2.85 -9.60 -2.62
CA GLY A 94 -2.90 -10.44 -1.42
C GLY A 94 -1.69 -11.40 -1.24
N ASN A 95 -0.74 -11.40 -2.17
CA ASN A 95 0.38 -12.34 -2.17
C ASN A 95 1.48 -12.01 -1.16
N TYR A 96 1.57 -10.74 -0.78
CA TYR A 96 2.62 -10.27 0.12
C TYR A 96 2.04 -9.59 1.35
N ARG A 97 2.65 -9.88 2.49
CA ARG A 97 2.27 -9.32 3.80
C ARG A 97 3.52 -8.93 4.56
N HIS A 98 3.42 -7.81 5.26
CA HIS A 98 4.49 -7.29 6.10
C HIS A 98 3.96 -7.00 7.49
N SER A 99 4.76 -7.33 8.49
CA SER A 99 4.55 -7.02 9.91
C SER A 99 5.29 -5.73 10.29
N PRO A 100 5.12 -5.19 11.51
CA PRO A 100 5.79 -3.95 11.92
C PRO A 100 7.31 -3.92 11.80
N LYS A 101 7.98 -5.07 11.81
CA LYS A 101 9.44 -5.14 11.61
C LYS A 101 9.87 -4.59 10.24
N ASP A 102 8.97 -4.64 9.26
CA ASP A 102 9.20 -4.20 7.88
C ASP A 102 8.57 -2.85 7.57
N PHE A 103 7.93 -2.21 8.56
CA PHE A 103 7.30 -0.90 8.38
C PHE A 103 8.32 0.22 8.37
N THR A 104 8.05 1.23 7.56
CA THR A 104 8.72 2.53 7.70
C THR A 104 8.19 3.26 8.93
N ILE A 105 8.94 4.24 9.42
CA ILE A 105 8.49 5.06 10.56
C ILE A 105 7.16 5.78 10.30
N HIS A 106 6.88 6.15 9.05
CA HIS A 106 5.60 6.77 8.66
C HIS A 106 4.44 5.79 8.74
N GLU A 107 4.66 4.53 8.35
CA GLU A 107 3.65 3.47 8.43
C GLU A 107 3.37 3.07 9.88
N ILE A 108 4.42 3.03 10.72
CA ILE A 108 4.27 2.82 12.17
C ILE A 108 3.40 3.92 12.77
N ARG A 109 3.71 5.20 12.48
CA ARG A 109 2.91 6.33 12.98
C ARG A 109 1.45 6.27 12.51
N ARG A 110 1.22 5.92 11.25
CA ARG A 110 -0.16 5.74 10.74
C ARG A 110 -0.90 4.63 11.48
N ALA A 111 -0.27 3.48 11.69
CA ALA A 111 -0.87 2.39 12.46
C ALA A 111 -1.18 2.82 13.91
N GLN A 112 -0.26 3.55 14.54
CA GLN A 112 -0.47 4.09 15.90
C GLN A 112 -1.63 5.09 15.97
N MET A 113 -1.81 5.94 14.96
CA MET A 113 -2.98 6.84 14.86
C MET A 113 -4.31 6.09 14.76
N LEU A 114 -4.32 4.86 14.27
CA LEU A 114 -5.47 3.96 14.24
C LEU A 114 -5.63 3.15 15.54
N GLY A 115 -4.83 3.46 16.55
CA GLY A 115 -4.88 2.81 17.87
C GLY A 115 -4.15 1.47 17.94
N VAL A 116 -3.22 1.21 17.02
CA VAL A 116 -2.38 0.01 17.07
C VAL A 116 -1.17 0.28 17.97
N ASN A 117 -0.98 -0.54 19.00
CA ASN A 117 0.18 -0.41 19.88
C ASN A 117 1.39 -1.15 19.28
N ILE A 118 2.36 -0.38 18.78
CA ILE A 118 3.60 -0.89 18.18
C ILE A 118 4.77 -0.31 18.97
N LYS A 119 5.64 -1.18 19.49
CA LYS A 119 6.83 -0.80 20.27
C LYS A 119 8.08 -1.50 19.76
N ASN A 120 9.23 -0.92 20.06
CA ASN A 120 10.52 -1.58 19.85
C ASN A 120 10.68 -2.76 20.79
N ARG A 121 11.03 -3.91 20.23
CA ARG A 121 11.39 -5.12 20.95
C ARG A 121 12.86 -5.43 20.77
N ASN A 122 13.55 -5.66 21.87
CA ASN A 122 14.87 -6.31 21.85
C ASN A 122 14.64 -7.83 21.94
N SER A 123 15.00 -8.56 20.92
CA SER A 123 14.93 -10.02 20.93
C SER A 123 16.31 -10.59 21.30
N PRO A 124 16.46 -11.24 22.45
CA PRO A 124 17.69 -11.91 22.82
C PRO A 124 18.12 -13.02 21.87
N MET A 125 17.14 -13.69 21.25
CA MET A 125 17.39 -14.78 20.29
C MET A 125 17.99 -14.27 18.99
N VAL A 126 17.47 -13.14 18.46
CA VAL A 126 17.89 -12.58 17.14
C VAL A 126 18.93 -11.46 17.31
N LYS A 127 19.24 -11.06 18.55
CA LYS A 127 20.16 -9.95 18.90
C LYS A 127 19.89 -8.67 18.12
N ARG A 128 18.62 -8.36 17.88
CA ARG A 128 18.17 -7.19 17.11
C ARG A 128 17.00 -6.50 17.78
N ILE A 129 16.94 -5.19 17.59
CA ILE A 129 15.78 -4.36 17.95
C ILE A 129 14.89 -4.26 16.72
N TYR A 130 13.62 -4.58 16.87
CA TYR A 130 12.63 -4.46 15.78
C TYR A 130 11.27 -4.02 16.34
N TRP A 131 10.45 -3.47 15.47
CA TRP A 131 9.10 -3.06 15.81
C TRP A 131 8.16 -4.26 15.86
N ALA A 132 7.35 -4.37 16.91
CA ALA A 132 6.37 -5.44 17.09
C ALA A 132 5.08 -4.90 17.69
N HIS A 133 3.96 -5.58 17.43
CA HIS A 133 2.71 -5.30 18.12
C HIS A 133 2.80 -5.72 19.59
N VAL A 134 2.15 -4.93 20.44
CA VAL A 134 2.14 -5.15 21.88
C VAL A 134 0.72 -5.06 22.40
N CYS A 135 0.31 -5.99 23.22
CA CYS A 135 -0.97 -5.91 23.93
C CYS A 135 -0.91 -4.78 24.96
N ASP A 136 -1.89 -3.90 24.97
CA ASP A 136 -1.96 -2.76 25.90
C ASP A 136 -2.09 -3.23 27.37
N GLU A 137 -2.78 -4.35 27.59
CA GLU A 137 -3.08 -4.85 28.92
C GLU A 137 -1.93 -5.67 29.54
N CYS A 138 -1.42 -6.66 28.81
CA CYS A 138 -0.46 -7.60 29.37
C CYS A 138 0.97 -7.43 28.83
N ASN A 139 1.20 -6.47 27.95
CA ASN A 139 2.47 -6.21 27.25
C ASN A 139 3.05 -7.42 26.49
N ALA A 140 2.21 -8.43 26.17
CA ALA A 140 2.63 -9.53 25.32
C ALA A 140 2.89 -9.05 23.90
N PHE A 141 3.97 -9.55 23.29
CA PHE A 141 4.28 -9.30 21.89
C PHE A 141 3.58 -10.30 20.99
N VAL A 142 3.23 -9.86 19.79
CA VAL A 142 2.72 -10.73 18.73
C VAL A 142 3.89 -11.20 17.89
N GLU A 143 4.03 -12.51 17.80
CA GLU A 143 5.06 -13.14 16.97
C GLU A 143 4.62 -13.21 15.50
N GLU A 144 5.60 -13.32 14.60
CA GLU A 144 5.34 -13.27 13.16
C GLU A 144 4.45 -14.40 12.65
N PHE A 145 4.58 -15.60 13.20
CA PHE A 145 3.76 -16.75 12.81
C PHE A 145 2.27 -16.53 13.09
N GLN A 146 1.92 -15.76 14.13
CA GLN A 146 0.53 -15.42 14.46
C GLN A 146 -0.09 -14.44 13.45
N MET A 147 0.73 -13.64 12.76
CA MET A 147 0.27 -12.69 11.77
C MET A 147 -0.44 -13.36 10.58
N TYR A 148 -0.08 -14.58 10.26
CA TYR A 148 -0.74 -15.33 9.19
C TYR A 148 -2.21 -15.61 9.50
N ASP A 149 -2.53 -15.99 10.71
CA ASP A 149 -3.91 -16.27 11.12
C ASP A 149 -4.73 -14.99 11.21
N TYR A 150 -4.15 -13.93 11.76
CA TYR A 150 -4.81 -12.63 11.86
C TYR A 150 -5.14 -11.99 10.50
N SER A 151 -4.36 -12.29 9.48
CA SER A 151 -4.61 -11.76 8.12
C SER A 151 -5.88 -12.31 7.45
N LYS A 152 -6.48 -13.34 8.01
CA LYS A 152 -7.74 -13.93 7.54
C LYS A 152 -8.97 -13.30 8.22
N LEU A 153 -8.75 -12.49 9.24
CA LEU A 153 -9.83 -11.83 9.97
C LEU A 153 -10.41 -10.66 9.16
N PRO A 154 -11.68 -10.30 9.40
CA PRO A 154 -12.26 -9.10 8.82
C PRO A 154 -11.46 -7.86 9.19
N HIS A 155 -11.24 -6.99 8.21
CA HIS A 155 -10.51 -5.73 8.43
C HIS A 155 -11.46 -4.71 9.06
N ASN A 156 -10.99 -4.04 10.12
CA ASN A 156 -11.72 -2.94 10.74
C ASN A 156 -11.47 -1.61 10.01
N GLU A 157 -10.25 -1.42 9.53
CA GLU A 157 -9.80 -0.21 8.87
C GLU A 157 -8.83 -0.57 7.74
N GLU A 158 -8.86 0.19 6.65
CA GLU A 158 -8.01 0.02 5.49
C GLU A 158 -7.56 1.39 4.97
N ILE A 159 -6.27 1.55 4.73
CA ILE A 159 -5.68 2.77 4.17
C ILE A 159 -4.81 2.41 2.97
N ASP A 160 -5.08 3.03 1.83
CA ASP A 160 -4.23 2.90 0.66
C ASP A 160 -2.85 3.51 0.92
N LEU A 161 -1.83 2.74 0.58
CA LEU A 161 -0.45 3.16 0.59
C LEU A 161 0.07 3.34 -0.84
N SER A 162 1.21 4.03 -0.95
CA SER A 162 1.94 4.12 -2.20
C SER A 162 2.52 2.76 -2.62
N TYR A 163 3.03 2.69 -3.86
CA TYR A 163 3.72 1.52 -4.38
C TYR A 163 4.90 1.09 -3.50
N ARG A 164 5.00 -0.20 -3.22
CA ARG A 164 6.01 -0.80 -2.36
C ARG A 164 6.70 -1.98 -3.04
N CYS A 165 8.01 -2.09 -2.87
CA CYS A 165 8.75 -3.27 -3.28
C CYS A 165 8.76 -4.30 -2.16
N PHE A 166 7.92 -5.29 -2.25
CA PHE A 166 7.87 -6.38 -1.26
C PHE A 166 9.10 -7.29 -1.32
N LYS A 167 9.74 -7.42 -2.48
CA LYS A 167 10.95 -8.24 -2.66
C LYS A 167 12.16 -7.69 -1.89
N CYS A 168 12.44 -6.39 -1.98
CA CYS A 168 13.60 -5.79 -1.30
C CYS A 168 13.50 -5.84 0.22
N MET A 169 12.29 -5.84 0.76
CA MET A 169 12.09 -5.87 2.21
C MET A 169 12.25 -7.27 2.78
N GLN A 170 12.04 -8.31 1.98
CA GLN A 170 12.31 -9.69 2.36
C GLN A 170 13.81 -10.02 2.37
N MET A 171 14.63 -9.29 1.60
CA MET A 171 16.08 -9.55 1.48
C MET A 171 16.95 -8.87 2.57
N LYS A 172 16.35 -8.31 3.61
CA LYS A 172 17.11 -7.65 4.70
C LYS A 172 17.52 -8.60 5.84
N TYR A 173 17.55 -9.91 5.56
CA TYR A 173 17.97 -10.92 6.53
C TYR A 173 19.15 -11.72 6.04
#